data_c74756e2e2807dee1fa7e69eb8987734
#
_entry.id   c74756e2e2807dee1fa7e69eb8987734
#
_cell.length_a   1.000
_cell.length_b   1.000
_cell.length_c   1.000
_cell.angle_alpha   90.00
_cell.angle_beta   90.00
_cell.angle_gamma   90.00
#
_symmetry.space_group_name_H-M   'P 1'
#
loop_
_entity.id
_entity.type
_entity.pdbx_description
1 polymer ?
#
loop_
_entity_poly.entity_id
_entity_poly.type
_entity_poly.pdbx_seq_one_letter_code
_entity_poly.pdbx_strand_id
1 'polypeptide(L)'
;LIELRSGALRLSLAPEVGGAVAAFERDGVPLFRATSADAIESGDVRGFSSYPLVPFSNRIADATLHWDGATYALPRYLPGDENAIHGNGWQRAWQVLAVGNSRATVDLVHDAKRARAREWAFPYRARQ
;
A
#
# COMPACT_ATOMS: atom_id res chain seq x y z
N LEU A 1 13.23 -2.66 5.73
CA LEU A 1 13.32 -2.53 4.28
C LEU A 1 13.95 -3.78 3.66
N ILE A 2 13.50 -4.14 2.45
CA ILE A 2 14.09 -5.19 1.61
C ILE A 2 14.84 -4.51 0.47
N GLU A 3 16.14 -4.83 0.34
CA GLU A 3 16.97 -4.30 -0.74
C GLU A 3 17.02 -5.29 -1.91
N LEU A 4 16.69 -4.82 -3.10
CA LEU A 4 16.78 -5.57 -4.35
C LEU A 4 17.79 -4.90 -5.29
N ARG A 5 18.56 -5.70 -6.02
CA ARG A 5 19.61 -5.23 -6.94
C ARG A 5 19.58 -5.99 -8.25
N SER A 6 19.72 -5.26 -9.35
CA SER A 6 19.84 -5.85 -10.69
C SER A 6 20.73 -4.95 -11.57
N GLY A 7 21.97 -5.34 -11.78
CA GLY A 7 22.95 -4.49 -12.44
C GLY A 7 23.11 -3.16 -11.70
N ALA A 8 22.90 -2.06 -12.41
CA ALA A 8 22.97 -0.69 -11.89
C ALA A 8 21.73 -0.27 -11.07
N LEU A 9 20.67 -1.07 -11.07
CA LEU A 9 19.42 -0.74 -10.40
C LEU A 9 19.42 -1.20 -8.94
N ARG A 10 18.92 -0.35 -8.05
CA ARG A 10 18.62 -0.65 -6.65
C ARG A 10 17.18 -0.23 -6.32
N LEU A 11 16.46 -1.09 -5.61
CA LEU A 11 15.13 -0.80 -5.10
C LEU A 11 15.05 -1.19 -3.62
N SER A 12 14.50 -0.29 -2.80
CA SER A 12 14.21 -0.54 -1.39
C SER A 12 12.69 -0.66 -1.22
N LEU A 13 12.23 -1.83 -0.79
CA LEU A 13 10.81 -2.13 -0.54
C LEU A 13 10.53 -2.08 0.96
N ALA A 14 9.40 -1.48 1.34
CA ALA A 14 8.91 -1.37 2.71
C ALA A 14 7.59 -2.17 2.90
N PRO A 15 7.63 -3.50 3.06
CA PRO A 15 6.42 -4.31 3.21
C PRO A 15 5.57 -3.89 4.40
N GLU A 16 6.21 -3.49 5.50
CA GLU A 16 5.54 -3.06 6.73
C GLU A 16 4.74 -1.75 6.55
N VAL A 17 5.08 -0.95 5.54
CA VAL A 17 4.46 0.34 5.26
C VAL A 17 3.71 0.24 3.93
N GLY A 18 2.55 -0.39 3.93
CA GLY A 18 1.66 -0.46 2.78
C GLY A 18 2.22 -1.20 1.55
N GLY A 19 3.30 -1.97 1.68
CA GLY A 19 4.00 -2.55 0.53
C GLY A 19 4.70 -1.50 -0.35
N ALA A 20 5.08 -0.36 0.22
CA ALA A 20 5.60 0.81 -0.49
C ALA A 20 7.05 0.64 -0.97
N VAL A 21 7.40 1.36 -2.02
CA VAL A 21 8.78 1.52 -2.49
C VAL A 21 9.39 2.75 -1.80
N ALA A 22 10.41 2.52 -0.97
CA ALA A 22 11.13 3.57 -0.27
C ALA A 22 12.18 4.27 -1.14
N ALA A 23 12.83 3.53 -2.04
CA ALA A 23 13.77 4.08 -3.00
C ALA A 23 13.81 3.23 -4.27
N PHE A 24 13.99 3.88 -5.41
CA PHE A 24 14.34 3.24 -6.67
C PHE A 24 15.33 4.12 -7.41
N GLU A 25 16.50 3.57 -7.70
CA GLU A 25 17.61 4.33 -8.25
C GLU A 25 18.44 3.52 -9.26
N ARG A 26 19.20 4.24 -10.08
CA ARG A 26 20.19 3.68 -10.99
C ARG A 26 21.54 4.37 -10.75
N ASP A 27 22.59 3.59 -10.45
CA ASP A 27 23.94 4.11 -10.17
C ASP A 27 23.94 5.25 -9.12
N GLY A 28 23.08 5.14 -8.10
CA GLY A 28 22.91 6.17 -7.06
C GLY A 28 22.05 7.38 -7.48
N VAL A 29 21.57 7.42 -8.72
CA VAL A 29 20.67 8.49 -9.19
C VAL A 29 19.21 8.06 -8.95
N PRO A 30 18.43 8.82 -8.17
CA PRO A 30 17.02 8.51 -7.93
C PRO A 30 16.18 8.51 -9.21
N LEU A 31 15.45 7.41 -9.46
CA LEU A 31 14.43 7.29 -10.50
C LEU A 31 13.05 7.63 -9.94
N PHE A 32 12.82 7.29 -8.67
CA PHE A 32 11.66 7.74 -7.92
C PHE A 32 12.09 8.82 -6.91
N ARG A 33 11.15 9.67 -6.51
CA ARG A 33 11.37 10.61 -5.41
C ARG A 33 11.83 9.83 -4.17
N ALA A 34 12.95 10.24 -3.59
CA ALA A 34 13.45 9.61 -2.38
C ALA A 34 12.47 9.81 -1.21
N THR A 35 12.28 8.76 -0.43
CA THR A 35 11.52 8.84 0.83
C THR A 35 12.40 9.48 1.90
N SER A 36 11.86 10.45 2.64
CA SER A 36 12.59 11.08 3.73
C SER A 36 12.81 10.11 4.90
N ALA A 37 13.85 10.38 5.69
CA ALA A 37 14.12 9.61 6.91
C ALA A 37 12.92 9.63 7.87
N ASP A 38 12.30 10.79 8.05
CA ASP A 38 11.12 10.96 8.91
C ASP A 38 9.92 10.12 8.46
N ALA A 39 9.70 10.01 7.14
CA ALA A 39 8.63 9.17 6.59
C ALA A 39 8.91 7.68 6.79
N ILE A 40 10.17 7.26 6.70
CA ILE A 40 10.59 5.88 6.97
C ILE A 40 10.40 5.57 8.46
N GLU A 41 10.83 6.46 9.35
CA GLU A 41 10.76 6.28 10.80
C GLU A 41 9.30 6.29 11.31
N SER A 42 8.49 7.24 10.83
CA SER A 42 7.07 7.33 11.20
C SER A 42 6.19 6.26 10.56
N GLY A 43 6.64 5.63 9.46
CA GLY A 43 5.82 4.71 8.68
C GLY A 43 4.66 5.40 7.94
N ASP A 44 4.75 6.71 7.71
CA ASP A 44 3.74 7.42 6.91
C ASP A 44 3.90 7.10 5.43
N VAL A 45 3.09 6.19 4.94
CA VAL A 45 3.13 5.73 3.55
C VAL A 45 2.98 6.86 2.53
N ARG A 46 2.34 7.98 2.90
CA ARG A 46 2.17 9.15 2.02
C ARG A 46 3.50 9.86 1.72
N GLY A 47 4.50 9.65 2.56
CA GLY A 47 5.87 10.10 2.33
C GLY A 47 6.62 9.29 1.29
N PHE A 48 6.13 8.08 0.94
CA PHE A 48 6.72 7.21 -0.07
C PHE A 48 6.27 7.61 -1.48
N SER A 49 7.07 7.30 -2.50
CA SER A 49 6.75 7.71 -3.87
C SER A 49 5.90 6.72 -4.65
N SER A 50 5.78 5.48 -4.18
CA SER A 50 4.98 4.44 -4.81
C SER A 50 4.49 3.44 -3.78
N TYR A 51 3.20 3.11 -3.82
CA TYR A 51 2.59 2.07 -2.99
C TYR A 51 1.33 1.51 -3.68
N PRO A 52 0.95 0.25 -3.42
CA PRO A 52 -0.23 -0.38 -4.01
C PRO A 52 -1.53 0.27 -3.57
N LEU A 53 -2.44 0.50 -4.51
CA LEU A 53 -3.78 1.04 -4.27
C LEU A 53 -4.80 -0.09 -4.46
N VAL A 54 -5.08 -0.81 -3.39
CA VAL A 54 -5.98 -1.97 -3.40
C VAL A 54 -6.96 -1.91 -2.23
N PRO A 55 -8.19 -2.43 -2.42
CA PRO A 55 -8.77 -3.11 -3.59
C PRO A 55 -9.26 -2.17 -4.68
N PHE A 56 -9.18 -0.85 -4.50
CA PHE A 56 -9.54 0.14 -5.52
C PHE A 56 -8.55 1.31 -5.51
N SER A 57 -8.51 2.01 -6.61
CA SER A 57 -7.71 3.22 -6.79
C SER A 57 -8.61 4.46 -6.81
N ASN A 58 -8.05 5.62 -6.38
CA ASN A 58 -8.77 6.90 -6.34
C ASN A 58 -9.92 6.90 -5.29
N ARG A 59 -10.97 7.69 -5.48
CA ARG A 59 -12.00 7.98 -4.47
C ARG A 59 -13.32 7.29 -4.77
N ILE A 60 -14.00 6.88 -3.68
CA ILE A 60 -15.42 6.55 -3.69
C ILE A 60 -16.14 7.68 -2.96
N ALA A 61 -17.09 8.32 -3.65
CA ALA A 61 -17.81 9.48 -3.16
C ALA A 61 -18.53 9.21 -1.83
N ASP A 62 -18.52 10.20 -0.95
CA ASP A 62 -19.18 10.18 0.37
C ASP A 62 -18.77 8.98 1.24
N ALA A 63 -17.62 8.35 0.93
CA ALA A 63 -17.16 7.11 1.57
C ALA A 63 -18.26 6.02 1.63
N THR A 64 -19.07 5.92 0.57
CA THR A 64 -20.23 5.02 0.53
C THR A 64 -20.23 4.20 -0.75
N LEU A 65 -20.16 2.88 -0.60
CA LEU A 65 -20.25 1.92 -1.71
C LEU A 65 -21.64 1.31 -1.75
N HIS A 66 -22.31 1.41 -2.89
CA HIS A 66 -23.56 0.71 -3.19
C HIS A 66 -23.27 -0.49 -4.07
N TRP A 67 -23.60 -1.69 -3.59
CA TRP A 67 -23.36 -2.92 -4.33
C TRP A 67 -24.43 -3.97 -4.00
N ASP A 68 -24.98 -4.59 -5.03
CA ASP A 68 -25.97 -5.68 -4.94
C ASP A 68 -27.12 -5.37 -3.96
N GLY A 69 -27.70 -4.18 -4.08
CA GLY A 69 -28.81 -3.71 -3.24
C GLY A 69 -28.42 -3.34 -1.80
N ALA A 70 -27.17 -3.48 -1.41
CA ALA A 70 -26.67 -3.11 -0.08
C ALA A 70 -25.82 -1.84 -0.12
N THR A 71 -25.69 -1.21 1.04
CA THR A 71 -24.89 0.00 1.23
C THR A 71 -23.82 -0.26 2.28
N TYR A 72 -22.56 0.06 1.93
CA TYR A 72 -21.40 -0.17 2.76
C TYR A 72 -20.71 1.17 3.05
N ALA A 73 -20.60 1.53 4.33
CA ALA A 73 -19.80 2.66 4.77
C ALA A 73 -18.31 2.29 4.73
N LEU A 74 -17.50 3.15 4.14
CA LEU A 74 -16.05 2.97 4.00
C LEU A 74 -15.30 3.94 4.91
N PRO A 75 -14.08 3.59 5.35
CA PRO A 75 -13.27 4.48 6.17
C PRO A 75 -12.76 5.68 5.37
N ARG A 76 -12.64 6.81 6.08
CA ARG A 76 -12.02 8.05 5.59
C ARG A 76 -10.62 8.14 6.19
N TYR A 77 -9.60 7.83 5.41
CA TYR A 77 -8.22 7.79 5.88
C TYR A 77 -7.53 9.15 5.87
N LEU A 78 -8.05 10.11 5.13
CA LEU A 78 -7.45 11.45 5.06
C LEU A 78 -8.28 12.45 5.86
N PRO A 79 -7.67 13.19 6.80
CA PRO A 79 -8.36 14.27 7.51
C PRO A 79 -8.91 15.31 6.53
N GLY A 80 -10.20 15.65 6.67
CA GLY A 80 -10.87 16.64 5.84
C GLY A 80 -11.33 16.14 4.46
N ASP A 81 -11.05 14.88 4.09
CA ASP A 81 -11.60 14.26 2.88
C ASP A 81 -12.89 13.48 3.25
N GLU A 82 -14.00 13.84 2.66
CA GLU A 82 -15.28 13.17 2.88
C GLU A 82 -15.40 11.83 2.12
N ASN A 83 -14.47 11.56 1.23
CA ASN A 83 -14.47 10.37 0.40
C ASN A 83 -13.62 9.25 1.00
N ALA A 84 -13.91 8.00 0.63
CA ALA A 84 -12.97 6.91 0.81
C ALA A 84 -11.90 6.94 -0.29
N ILE A 85 -10.64 6.65 0.05
CA ILE A 85 -9.55 6.72 -0.91
C ILE A 85 -8.68 5.45 -0.88
N HIS A 86 -8.39 4.91 -2.07
CA HIS A 86 -7.36 3.88 -2.35
C HIS A 86 -7.53 2.53 -1.64
N GLY A 87 -8.71 2.25 -1.10
CA GLY A 87 -8.92 1.03 -0.31
C GLY A 87 -8.12 1.03 1.00
N ASN A 88 -7.84 -0.16 1.51
CA ASN A 88 -7.14 -0.31 2.80
C ASN A 88 -5.72 -0.92 2.69
N GLY A 89 -5.30 -1.34 1.51
CA GLY A 89 -4.03 -2.05 1.32
C GLY A 89 -2.80 -1.21 1.64
N TRP A 90 -2.84 0.09 1.36
CA TRP A 90 -1.78 1.03 1.66
C TRP A 90 -1.63 1.35 3.17
N GLN A 91 -2.66 1.03 3.95
CA GLN A 91 -2.67 1.19 5.42
C GLN A 91 -2.22 -0.08 6.16
N ARG A 92 -1.81 -1.12 5.43
CA ARG A 92 -1.57 -2.44 6.00
C ARG A 92 -0.13 -2.88 5.78
N ALA A 93 0.40 -3.63 6.74
CA ALA A 93 1.62 -4.40 6.52
C ALA A 93 1.35 -5.56 5.56
N TRP A 94 2.26 -5.78 4.61
CA TRP A 94 2.24 -6.87 3.65
C TRP A 94 3.18 -7.98 4.09
N GLN A 95 2.75 -9.21 4.00
CA GLN A 95 3.55 -10.37 4.33
C GLN A 95 4.61 -10.64 3.27
N VAL A 96 5.84 -10.81 3.69
CA VAL A 96 6.94 -11.22 2.80
C VAL A 96 6.84 -12.72 2.57
N LEU A 97 6.68 -13.14 1.31
CA LEU A 97 6.62 -14.55 0.93
C LEU A 97 7.96 -15.08 0.41
N ALA A 98 8.70 -14.26 -0.31
CA ALA A 98 10.00 -14.63 -0.85
C ALA A 98 10.87 -13.39 -1.07
N VAL A 99 12.16 -13.55 -0.88
CA VAL A 99 13.18 -12.52 -1.16
C VAL A 99 14.37 -13.18 -1.85
N GLY A 100 14.77 -12.64 -2.97
CA GLY A 100 16.00 -12.95 -3.69
C GLY A 100 16.77 -11.67 -3.99
N ASN A 101 17.82 -11.78 -4.78
CA ASN A 101 18.72 -10.66 -5.07
C ASN A 101 18.02 -9.51 -5.83
N SER A 102 17.22 -9.88 -6.83
CA SER A 102 16.56 -8.92 -7.74
C SER A 102 15.03 -9.03 -7.76
N ARG A 103 14.47 -9.82 -6.86
CA ARG A 103 13.03 -10.06 -6.78
C ARG A 103 12.60 -10.26 -5.35
N ALA A 104 11.49 -9.65 -4.94
CA ALA A 104 10.74 -10.00 -3.75
C ALA A 104 9.27 -10.28 -4.14
N THR A 105 8.60 -11.06 -3.33
CA THR A 105 7.16 -11.27 -3.43
C THR A 105 6.55 -10.93 -2.08
N VAL A 106 5.62 -9.99 -2.07
CA VAL A 106 4.85 -9.61 -0.89
C VAL A 106 3.36 -9.77 -1.13
N ASP A 107 2.62 -10.08 -0.10
CA ASP A 107 1.23 -10.52 -0.18
C ASP A 107 0.39 -9.84 0.90
N LEU A 108 -0.82 -9.44 0.56
CA LEU A 108 -1.82 -8.95 1.49
C LEU A 108 -3.09 -9.76 1.36
N VAL A 109 -3.55 -10.34 2.47
CA VAL A 109 -4.85 -11.02 2.56
C VAL A 109 -5.78 -10.21 3.44
N HIS A 110 -6.94 -9.88 2.89
CA HIS A 110 -8.03 -9.24 3.60
C HIS A 110 -9.20 -10.23 3.70
N ASP A 111 -9.56 -10.65 4.89
CA ASP A 111 -10.56 -11.69 5.16
C ASP A 111 -11.99 -11.16 5.34
N ALA A 112 -12.16 -9.84 5.39
CA ALA A 112 -13.43 -9.13 5.62
C ALA A 112 -14.20 -9.60 6.88
N LYS A 113 -13.48 -10.07 7.91
CA LYS A 113 -14.08 -10.56 9.16
C LYS A 113 -13.91 -9.54 10.29
N ARG A 114 -14.88 -9.50 11.20
CA ARG A 114 -14.86 -8.67 12.43
C ARG A 114 -14.57 -7.19 12.12
N ALA A 115 -13.58 -6.60 12.79
CA ALA A 115 -13.18 -5.21 12.60
C ALA A 115 -12.75 -4.91 11.15
N ARG A 116 -12.18 -5.89 10.44
CA ARG A 116 -11.70 -5.73 9.05
C ARG A 116 -12.84 -5.56 8.05
N ALA A 117 -14.04 -6.07 8.33
CA ALA A 117 -15.21 -5.83 7.49
C ALA A 117 -15.57 -4.33 7.41
N ARG A 118 -15.18 -3.52 8.41
CA ARG A 118 -15.36 -2.08 8.42
C ARG A 118 -14.34 -1.33 7.56
N GLU A 119 -13.20 -1.95 7.27
CA GLU A 119 -12.19 -1.38 6.38
C GLU A 119 -12.59 -1.61 4.91
N TRP A 120 -13.07 -2.82 4.61
CA TRP A 120 -13.58 -3.23 3.31
C TRP A 120 -14.45 -4.49 3.48
N ALA A 121 -15.64 -4.50 2.90
CA ALA A 121 -16.66 -5.53 3.17
C ALA A 121 -16.39 -6.87 2.47
N PHE A 122 -15.52 -6.91 1.47
CA PHE A 122 -15.30 -8.10 0.64
C PHE A 122 -13.90 -8.67 0.85
N PRO A 123 -13.75 -10.01 0.93
CA PRO A 123 -12.43 -10.62 1.00
C PRO A 123 -11.67 -10.41 -0.31
N TYR A 124 -10.36 -10.16 -0.20
CA TYR A 124 -9.48 -10.10 -1.36
C TYR A 124 -8.06 -10.53 -0.99
N ARG A 125 -7.28 -10.85 -2.01
CA ARG A 125 -5.85 -11.04 -1.93
C ARG A 125 -5.17 -10.18 -2.99
N ALA A 126 -4.13 -9.48 -2.57
CA ALA A 126 -3.26 -8.71 -3.45
C ALA A 126 -1.83 -9.23 -3.33
N ARG A 127 -1.10 -9.25 -4.45
CA ARG A 127 0.29 -9.68 -4.51
C ARG A 127 1.09 -8.71 -5.37
N GLN A 128 2.24 -8.37 -4.88
CA GLN A 128 3.23 -7.56 -5.58
C GLN A 128 4.52 -8.36 -5.72
#